data_31f956d92190896a4c7faf36ec314b4d
#
_entry.id   31f956d92190896a4c7faf36ec314b4d
#
_cell.length_a   1.000
_cell.length_b   1.000
_cell.length_c   1.000
_cell.angle_alpha   90.00
_cell.angle_beta   90.00
_cell.angle_gamma   90.00
#
_symmetry.space_group_name_H-M   'P 1'
#
loop_
_entity.id
_entity.type
_entity.pdbx_description
1 polymer ?
#
loop_
_entity_poly.entity_id
_entity_poly.type
_entity_poly.pdbx_seq_one_letter_code
_entity_poly.pdbx_strand_id
1 'polypeptide(L)'
;MKLDLGQRAWLTDLPPTQLIATDAPVAACAFSRDGVRIGFGLGDGRVRLLSSEDLPPVHNGAVLSLIADPAGDGFISSGDDGRLLRIATDGSATELANQKGKWIDHLSAHRATGAIAAGVGRNILVIAKDGGAREFGPNPSTVADLDFSKDGSRVAGAHYGGVSVWSLGQAKPDQAPAPPRRFAWQGSHVALRWSTDGKFIATGTQENDIHVWRLAQATDMRMQGYPAKVKSLSWSASARWLYTSAQPVFTAWSFAGSGPEGKPPQQFGEEGAGLMTVVAAHPTAEYVAGGFDIGEIQLGDIKTKRAVVVKMADKSAITCLAWSPDGTSLAAGNENGDLLTIDLRR
;
A
#
# COMPACT_ATOMS: atom_id res chain seq x y z
N MET A 1 -16.42 -16.67 1.13
CA MET A 1 -17.67 -16.08 0.58
C MET A 1 -17.34 -15.56 -0.83
N LYS A 2 -18.12 -15.88 -1.86
CA LYS A 2 -17.95 -15.25 -3.17
C LYS A 2 -18.69 -13.92 -3.13
N LEU A 3 -17.99 -12.81 -3.28
CA LEU A 3 -18.58 -11.55 -3.67
C LEU A 3 -19.11 -11.73 -5.10
N ASP A 4 -20.39 -11.97 -5.27
CA ASP A 4 -20.98 -12.04 -6.62
C ASP A 4 -21.49 -10.65 -6.99
N LEU A 5 -20.64 -9.84 -7.58
CA LEU A 5 -20.99 -8.50 -8.06
C LEU A 5 -22.04 -8.53 -9.19
N GLY A 6 -22.35 -9.72 -9.74
CA GLY A 6 -23.31 -9.89 -10.82
C GLY A 6 -24.76 -10.11 -10.38
N GLN A 7 -24.99 -10.54 -9.13
CA GLN A 7 -26.35 -10.91 -8.62
C GLN A 7 -26.80 -10.09 -7.41
N ARG A 8 -25.96 -9.19 -6.88
CA ARG A 8 -26.32 -8.45 -5.66
C ARG A 8 -27.13 -7.20 -5.99
N ALA A 9 -28.12 -6.96 -5.15
CA ALA A 9 -28.99 -5.79 -5.13
C ALA A 9 -28.26 -4.46 -4.80
N TRP A 10 -26.94 -4.42 -4.83
CA TRP A 10 -26.12 -3.22 -4.56
C TRP A 10 -26.22 -2.16 -5.66
N LEU A 11 -26.85 -2.48 -6.77
CA LEU A 11 -27.23 -1.51 -7.77
C LEU A 11 -28.28 -0.49 -7.27
N THR A 12 -28.97 -0.82 -6.16
CA THR A 12 -30.01 0.04 -5.57
C THR A 12 -29.72 0.46 -4.14
N ASP A 13 -28.97 -0.38 -3.35
CA ASP A 13 -28.66 -0.09 -1.96
C ASP A 13 -27.16 -0.20 -1.72
N LEU A 14 -26.52 0.88 -1.27
CA LEU A 14 -25.13 0.89 -0.86
C LEU A 14 -24.90 -0.07 0.32
N PRO A 15 -23.71 -0.72 0.43
CA PRO A 15 -23.40 -1.56 1.58
C PRO A 15 -23.38 -0.75 2.87
N PRO A 16 -23.62 -1.39 4.04
CA PRO A 16 -23.53 -0.71 5.32
C PRO A 16 -22.17 -0.05 5.49
N THR A 17 -22.20 1.24 5.74
CA THR A 17 -20.99 2.06 5.90
C THR A 17 -21.04 2.76 7.25
N GLN A 18 -20.00 2.58 8.05
CA GLN A 18 -19.75 3.43 9.21
C GLN A 18 -18.83 4.57 8.78
N LEU A 19 -19.20 5.81 9.11
CA LEU A 19 -18.43 7.00 8.85
C LEU A 19 -18.17 7.72 10.18
N ILE A 20 -16.92 8.08 10.43
CA ILE A 20 -16.50 8.92 11.55
C ILE A 20 -15.71 10.09 10.96
N ALA A 21 -16.19 11.31 11.13
CA ALA A 21 -15.47 12.50 10.72
C ALA A 21 -14.42 12.92 11.77
N THR A 22 -13.27 13.37 11.30
CA THR A 22 -12.21 13.97 12.13
C THR A 22 -11.81 15.33 11.57
N ASP A 23 -11.07 16.10 12.36
CA ASP A 23 -10.62 17.45 11.96
C ASP A 23 -9.27 17.42 11.19
N ALA A 24 -8.75 16.26 10.85
CA ALA A 24 -7.46 16.11 10.20
C ALA A 24 -7.52 15.11 9.03
N PRO A 25 -6.81 15.36 7.92
CA PRO A 25 -6.76 14.46 6.77
C PRO A 25 -6.32 13.05 7.19
N VAL A 26 -6.88 12.03 6.55
CA VAL A 26 -6.47 10.65 6.73
C VAL A 26 -5.31 10.34 5.78
N ALA A 27 -4.15 10.01 6.31
CA ALA A 27 -2.97 9.69 5.51
C ALA A 27 -2.87 8.17 5.19
N ALA A 28 -3.28 7.32 6.13
CA ALA A 28 -3.16 5.88 5.99
C ALA A 28 -4.26 5.15 6.77
N CYS A 29 -4.61 3.93 6.34
CA CYS A 29 -5.47 3.03 7.08
C CYS A 29 -4.99 1.59 6.97
N ALA A 30 -5.24 0.79 8.00
CA ALA A 30 -4.90 -0.62 8.03
C ALA A 30 -5.88 -1.41 8.90
N PHE A 31 -6.11 -2.67 8.56
CA PHE A 31 -6.63 -3.65 9.50
C PHE A 31 -5.48 -4.25 10.32
N SER A 32 -5.75 -4.59 11.57
CA SER A 32 -4.85 -5.43 12.36
C SER A 32 -4.66 -6.80 11.70
N ARG A 33 -3.61 -7.50 12.08
CA ARG A 33 -3.26 -8.80 11.50
C ARG A 33 -4.37 -9.86 11.63
N ASP A 34 -5.16 -9.81 12.69
CA ASP A 34 -6.32 -10.67 12.95
C ASP A 34 -7.62 -10.16 12.28
N GLY A 35 -7.61 -8.94 11.74
CA GLY A 35 -8.77 -8.30 11.10
C GLY A 35 -9.81 -7.73 12.07
N VAL A 36 -9.55 -7.78 13.38
CA VAL A 36 -10.53 -7.36 14.41
C VAL A 36 -10.55 -5.84 14.58
N ARG A 37 -9.40 -5.18 14.40
CA ARG A 37 -9.26 -3.73 14.60
C ARG A 37 -8.92 -3.02 13.31
N ILE A 38 -9.30 -1.74 13.26
CA ILE A 38 -8.97 -0.85 12.16
C ILE A 38 -8.27 0.36 12.77
N GLY A 39 -7.11 0.70 12.22
CA GLY A 39 -6.35 1.89 12.56
C GLY A 39 -6.31 2.87 11.40
N PHE A 40 -6.32 4.17 11.72
CA PHE A 40 -6.18 5.28 10.80
C PHE A 40 -5.07 6.21 11.29
N GLY A 41 -4.15 6.57 10.42
CA GLY A 41 -3.13 7.58 10.66
C GLY A 41 -3.59 8.93 10.14
N LEU A 42 -3.53 9.95 11.00
CA LEU A 42 -4.06 11.28 10.73
C LEU A 42 -2.94 12.33 10.57
N GLY A 43 -3.24 13.37 9.81
CA GLY A 43 -2.32 14.48 9.57
C GLY A 43 -1.97 15.33 10.80
N ASP A 44 -2.64 15.13 11.92
CA ASP A 44 -2.37 15.81 13.20
C ASP A 44 -1.59 14.95 14.21
N GLY A 45 -1.05 13.82 13.77
CA GLY A 45 -0.23 12.91 14.57
C GLY A 45 -1.00 11.88 15.38
N ARG A 46 -2.32 11.88 15.33
CA ARG A 46 -3.13 10.84 15.98
C ARG A 46 -3.12 9.55 15.16
N VAL A 47 -3.09 8.42 15.86
CA VAL A 47 -3.49 7.11 15.36
C VAL A 47 -4.84 6.79 15.95
N ARG A 48 -5.91 6.84 15.15
CA ARG A 48 -7.28 6.57 15.56
C ARG A 48 -7.58 5.07 15.40
N LEU A 49 -7.95 4.40 16.48
CA LEU A 49 -8.48 3.04 16.44
C LEU A 49 -10.02 3.12 16.41
N LEU A 50 -10.67 2.43 15.48
CA LEU A 50 -12.10 2.61 15.21
C LEU A 50 -13.01 2.34 16.42
N SER A 51 -12.60 1.46 17.33
CA SER A 51 -13.39 1.05 18.52
C SER A 51 -12.95 1.72 19.83
N SER A 52 -12.01 2.67 19.78
CA SER A 52 -11.50 3.34 20.97
C SER A 52 -11.94 4.79 21.06
N GLU A 53 -11.87 5.37 22.26
CA GLU A 53 -11.99 6.82 22.47
C GLU A 53 -10.89 7.57 21.69
N ASP A 54 -11.06 8.89 21.55
CA ASP A 54 -10.04 9.75 20.96
C ASP A 54 -8.80 9.77 21.84
N LEU A 55 -7.72 9.21 21.31
CA LEU A 55 -6.43 9.19 21.96
C LEU A 55 -5.62 10.44 21.58
N PRO A 56 -4.74 10.94 22.48
CA PRO A 56 -3.88 12.07 22.14
C PRO A 56 -2.93 11.70 20.99
N PRO A 57 -2.37 12.70 20.28
CA PRO A 57 -1.37 12.46 19.25
C PRO A 57 -0.18 11.66 19.78
N VAL A 58 0.23 10.65 19.02
CA VAL A 58 1.41 9.81 19.33
C VAL A 58 2.66 10.29 18.56
N HIS A 59 2.46 11.03 17.46
CA HIS A 59 3.51 11.72 16.70
C HIS A 59 3.46 13.24 16.96
N ASN A 60 4.62 13.91 16.85
CA ASN A 60 4.75 15.37 16.98
C ASN A 60 4.62 16.06 15.59
N GLY A 61 3.86 15.51 14.69
CA GLY A 61 3.63 15.92 13.33
C GLY A 61 2.67 14.96 12.69
N ALA A 62 2.61 14.92 11.36
CA ALA A 62 1.69 14.04 10.65
C ALA A 62 2.10 12.57 10.75
N VAL A 63 1.12 11.68 10.92
CA VAL A 63 1.32 10.26 10.59
C VAL A 63 1.43 10.15 9.07
N LEU A 64 2.50 9.57 8.58
CA LEU A 64 2.75 9.40 7.13
C LEU A 64 2.43 8.00 6.65
N SER A 65 2.63 6.98 7.50
CA SER A 65 2.31 5.59 7.15
C SER A 65 1.81 4.82 8.37
N LEU A 66 0.90 3.87 8.11
CA LEU A 66 0.34 2.96 9.12
C LEU A 66 0.16 1.59 8.49
N ILE A 67 0.69 0.56 9.14
CA ILE A 67 0.56 -0.84 8.71
C ILE A 67 0.19 -1.74 9.90
N ALA A 68 -0.34 -2.93 9.64
CA ALA A 68 -0.52 -3.94 10.69
C ALA A 68 0.83 -4.33 11.32
N ASP A 69 0.88 -4.49 12.63
CA ASP A 69 2.07 -5.04 13.30
C ASP A 69 2.29 -6.51 12.86
N PRO A 70 3.41 -6.84 12.21
CA PRO A 70 3.66 -8.20 11.76
C PRO A 70 3.89 -9.20 12.92
N ALA A 71 4.20 -8.70 14.11
CA ALA A 71 4.52 -9.50 15.29
C ALA A 71 3.45 -9.42 16.41
N GLY A 72 2.52 -8.48 16.32
CA GLY A 72 1.48 -8.22 17.33
C GLY A 72 0.08 -8.08 16.74
N ASP A 73 -0.85 -7.61 17.57
CA ASP A 73 -2.26 -7.41 17.19
C ASP A 73 -2.61 -5.92 16.97
N GLY A 74 -1.61 -5.03 17.08
CA GLY A 74 -1.74 -3.60 16.87
C GLY A 74 -1.22 -3.16 15.51
N PHE A 75 -0.56 -1.99 15.50
CA PHE A 75 -0.09 -1.33 14.29
C PHE A 75 1.35 -0.84 14.44
N ILE A 76 1.98 -0.57 13.31
CA ILE A 76 3.22 0.18 13.22
C ILE A 76 2.90 1.47 12.50
N SER A 77 3.26 2.61 13.10
CA SER A 77 3.10 3.94 12.51
C SER A 77 4.42 4.65 12.36
N SER A 78 4.49 5.54 11.39
CA SER A 78 5.63 6.44 11.20
C SER A 78 5.17 7.84 10.80
N GLY A 79 6.02 8.84 11.04
CA GLY A 79 5.66 10.23 10.85
C GLY A 79 6.79 11.10 10.32
N ASP A 80 6.44 12.36 10.07
CA ASP A 80 7.39 13.41 9.67
C ASP A 80 8.28 13.88 10.83
N ASP A 81 7.96 13.48 12.07
CA ASP A 81 8.79 13.65 13.24
C ASP A 81 10.00 12.70 13.32
N GLY A 82 10.09 11.77 12.38
CA GLY A 82 11.15 10.75 12.28
C GLY A 82 11.01 9.61 13.27
N ARG A 83 9.87 9.45 13.91
CA ARG A 83 9.61 8.35 14.84
C ARG A 83 8.95 7.18 14.13
N LEU A 84 9.36 5.98 14.50
CA LEU A 84 8.73 4.72 14.16
C LEU A 84 8.17 4.12 15.46
N LEU A 85 6.86 3.96 15.52
CA LEU A 85 6.14 3.57 16.73
C LEU A 85 5.40 2.25 16.51
N ARG A 86 5.38 1.42 17.56
CA ARG A 86 4.44 0.31 17.70
C ARG A 86 3.25 0.80 18.51
N ILE A 87 2.06 0.70 17.97
CA ILE A 87 0.80 1.10 18.59
C ILE A 87 0.08 -0.17 19.05
N ALA A 88 -0.09 -0.31 20.36
CA ALA A 88 -0.82 -1.42 20.95
C ALA A 88 -2.35 -1.28 20.74
N THR A 89 -3.08 -2.32 21.08
CA THR A 89 -4.53 -2.37 20.91
C THR A 89 -5.30 -1.45 21.86
N ASP A 90 -4.68 -0.99 22.92
CA ASP A 90 -5.18 0.05 23.85
C ASP A 90 -4.78 1.48 23.44
N GLY A 91 -4.06 1.61 22.31
CA GLY A 91 -3.56 2.88 21.80
C GLY A 91 -2.24 3.35 22.40
N SER A 92 -1.67 2.63 23.35
CA SER A 92 -0.34 2.97 23.88
C SER A 92 0.73 2.80 22.78
N ALA A 93 1.73 3.72 22.79
CA ALA A 93 2.79 3.76 21.80
C ALA A 93 4.15 3.41 22.40
N THR A 94 4.90 2.54 21.74
CA THR A 94 6.29 2.22 22.06
C THR A 94 7.19 2.63 20.90
N GLU A 95 8.24 3.40 21.17
CA GLU A 95 9.20 3.83 20.15
C GLU A 95 10.10 2.66 19.73
N LEU A 96 10.11 2.34 18.43
CA LEU A 96 10.98 1.33 17.83
C LEU A 96 12.25 1.96 17.28
N ALA A 97 12.16 3.17 16.75
CA ALA A 97 13.29 3.96 16.25
C ALA A 97 12.94 5.45 16.22
N ASN A 98 14.00 6.27 16.27
CA ASN A 98 13.90 7.72 16.15
C ASN A 98 15.00 8.26 15.25
N GLN A 99 14.61 8.72 14.10
CA GLN A 99 15.47 9.24 13.02
C GLN A 99 15.33 10.77 12.97
N LYS A 100 15.73 11.46 14.03
CA LYS A 100 15.58 12.91 14.21
C LYS A 100 15.94 13.70 12.95
N GLY A 101 15.03 14.59 12.53
CA GLY A 101 15.20 15.45 11.36
C GLY A 101 15.02 14.75 10.01
N LYS A 102 14.52 13.52 9.97
CA LYS A 102 14.20 12.79 8.75
C LYS A 102 12.76 12.31 8.82
N TRP A 103 12.05 12.39 7.72
CA TRP A 103 10.72 11.78 7.59
C TRP A 103 10.84 10.27 7.38
N ILE A 104 9.86 9.55 7.90
CA ILE A 104 9.66 8.13 7.63
C ILE A 104 8.29 7.99 6.98
N ASP A 105 8.24 8.08 5.65
CA ASP A 105 7.01 8.19 4.87
C ASP A 105 6.53 6.85 4.29
N HIS A 106 7.38 5.83 4.27
CA HIS A 106 7.03 4.52 3.73
C HIS A 106 7.41 3.39 4.67
N LEU A 107 6.45 2.49 4.88
CA LEU A 107 6.60 1.27 5.68
C LEU A 107 6.22 0.04 4.87
N SER A 108 6.90 -1.06 5.11
CA SER A 108 6.46 -2.40 4.72
C SER A 108 6.68 -3.38 5.86
N ALA A 109 5.89 -4.44 5.92
CA ALA A 109 6.02 -5.49 6.92
C ALA A 109 5.98 -6.87 6.28
N HIS A 110 6.82 -7.77 6.76
CA HIS A 110 6.78 -9.16 6.34
C HIS A 110 6.20 -10.05 7.43
N ARG A 111 4.95 -10.48 7.23
CA ARG A 111 4.15 -11.18 8.24
C ARG A 111 4.81 -12.44 8.78
N ALA A 112 5.45 -13.25 7.92
CA ALA A 112 6.00 -14.54 8.32
C ALA A 112 7.28 -14.40 9.15
N THR A 113 8.13 -13.41 8.86
CA THR A 113 9.36 -13.14 9.62
C THR A 113 9.16 -12.22 10.80
N GLY A 114 8.05 -11.44 10.82
CA GLY A 114 7.80 -10.40 11.81
C GLY A 114 8.65 -9.14 11.61
N ALA A 115 9.34 -9.02 10.47
CA ALA A 115 10.21 -7.89 10.18
C ALA A 115 9.41 -6.67 9.67
N ILE A 116 9.94 -5.48 9.98
CA ILE A 116 9.44 -4.17 9.54
C ILE A 116 10.56 -3.50 8.74
N ALA A 117 10.22 -2.84 7.64
CA ALA A 117 11.13 -1.98 6.90
C ALA A 117 10.57 -0.56 6.81
N ALA A 118 11.43 0.43 6.95
CA ALA A 118 11.10 1.85 6.90
C ALA A 118 12.07 2.60 5.99
N GLY A 119 11.54 3.45 5.11
CA GLY A 119 12.34 4.36 4.28
C GLY A 119 12.80 5.57 5.09
N VAL A 120 14.12 5.81 5.16
CA VAL A 120 14.73 6.91 5.94
C VAL A 120 15.75 7.65 5.07
N GLY A 121 15.31 8.67 4.37
CA GLY A 121 16.15 9.36 3.40
C GLY A 121 16.67 8.38 2.34
N ARG A 122 17.99 8.22 2.23
CA ARG A 122 18.62 7.29 1.27
C ARG A 122 18.80 5.86 1.80
N ASN A 123 18.36 5.57 3.02
CA ASN A 123 18.53 4.26 3.66
C ASN A 123 17.18 3.56 3.87
N ILE A 124 17.23 2.24 4.00
CA ILE A 124 16.13 1.41 4.48
C ILE A 124 16.54 0.90 5.86
N LEU A 125 15.78 1.27 6.89
CA LEU A 125 15.90 0.70 8.22
C LEU A 125 15.06 -0.58 8.28
N VAL A 126 15.66 -1.71 8.61
CA VAL A 126 14.95 -2.97 8.84
C VAL A 126 15.05 -3.33 10.31
N ILE A 127 13.90 -3.59 10.94
CA ILE A 127 13.80 -4.07 12.31
C ILE A 127 13.28 -5.50 12.28
N ALA A 128 14.07 -6.41 12.81
CA ALA A 128 13.71 -7.81 12.95
C ALA A 128 12.71 -8.03 14.11
N LYS A 129 12.06 -9.19 14.14
CA LYS A 129 11.06 -9.54 15.17
C LYS A 129 11.62 -9.47 16.60
N ASP A 130 12.90 -9.77 16.78
CA ASP A 130 13.60 -9.70 18.08
C ASP A 130 14.04 -8.28 18.48
N GLY A 131 13.75 -7.27 17.66
CA GLY A 131 14.11 -5.87 17.87
C GLY A 131 15.47 -5.49 17.28
N GLY A 132 16.22 -6.43 16.72
CA GLY A 132 17.48 -6.13 16.03
C GLY A 132 17.26 -5.19 14.85
N ALA A 133 17.93 -4.02 14.84
CA ALA A 133 17.80 -3.00 13.80
C ALA A 133 19.02 -2.96 12.90
N ARG A 134 18.83 -2.81 11.59
CA ARG A 134 19.89 -2.68 10.60
C ARG A 134 19.53 -1.74 9.48
N GLU A 135 20.49 -0.91 9.06
CA GLU A 135 20.34 -0.01 7.90
C GLU A 135 20.95 -0.62 6.64
N PHE A 136 20.22 -0.44 5.52
CA PHE A 136 20.61 -0.85 4.17
C PHE A 136 20.66 0.38 3.28
N GLY A 137 21.85 0.72 2.82
CA GLY A 137 22.09 1.95 2.04
C GLY A 137 23.56 2.32 1.95
N PRO A 138 23.88 3.51 1.42
CA PRO A 138 22.93 4.46 0.85
C PRO A 138 22.47 4.03 -0.55
N ASN A 139 21.17 4.25 -0.84
CA ASN A 139 20.65 4.17 -2.19
C ASN A 139 21.07 5.42 -3.00
N PRO A 140 20.96 5.41 -4.35
CA PRO A 140 21.35 6.55 -5.19
C PRO A 140 20.67 7.87 -4.81
N SER A 141 19.39 7.82 -4.44
CA SER A 141 18.64 8.97 -3.93
C SER A 141 17.72 8.53 -2.77
N THR A 142 16.84 9.43 -2.30
CA THR A 142 15.82 9.13 -1.30
C THR A 142 14.99 7.92 -1.72
N VAL A 143 14.73 7.02 -0.78
CA VAL A 143 13.82 5.87 -0.94
C VAL A 143 12.41 6.41 -0.95
N ALA A 144 11.73 6.30 -2.07
CA ALA A 144 10.40 6.85 -2.30
C ALA A 144 9.26 5.83 -2.07
N ASP A 145 9.57 4.56 -2.02
CA ASP A 145 8.69 3.47 -1.59
C ASP A 145 9.53 2.20 -1.42
N LEU A 146 9.02 1.22 -0.69
CA LEU A 146 9.75 -0.01 -0.40
C LEU A 146 8.80 -1.20 -0.18
N ASP A 147 9.31 -2.41 -0.44
CA ASP A 147 8.55 -3.62 -0.19
C ASP A 147 9.46 -4.83 0.07
N PHE A 148 8.98 -5.79 0.86
CA PHE A 148 9.67 -7.06 1.09
C PHE A 148 9.45 -8.04 -0.07
N SER A 149 10.44 -8.89 -0.31
CA SER A 149 10.22 -10.09 -1.12
C SER A 149 9.24 -11.05 -0.44
N LYS A 150 8.57 -11.89 -1.24
CA LYS A 150 7.58 -12.88 -0.75
C LYS A 150 8.10 -13.76 0.41
N ASP A 151 9.38 -14.11 0.38
CA ASP A 151 10.04 -14.95 1.38
C ASP A 151 10.64 -14.16 2.56
N GLY A 152 10.57 -12.83 2.51
CA GLY A 152 11.14 -11.93 3.52
C GLY A 152 12.67 -11.91 3.56
N SER A 153 13.35 -12.54 2.60
CA SER A 153 14.81 -12.59 2.57
C SER A 153 15.45 -11.34 1.97
N ARG A 154 14.65 -10.47 1.32
CA ARG A 154 15.10 -9.26 0.65
C ARG A 154 14.14 -8.11 0.89
N VAL A 155 14.67 -6.89 0.79
CA VAL A 155 13.88 -5.66 0.73
C VAL A 155 14.29 -4.87 -0.50
N ALA A 156 13.30 -4.33 -1.22
CA ALA A 156 13.51 -3.47 -2.37
C ALA A 156 13.16 -2.02 -2.00
N GLY A 157 13.95 -1.06 -2.48
CA GLY A 157 13.66 0.36 -2.35
C GLY A 157 13.64 1.03 -3.72
N ALA A 158 12.55 1.71 -4.03
CA ALA A 158 12.42 2.58 -5.20
C ALA A 158 13.08 3.93 -4.94
N HIS A 159 13.74 4.48 -5.95
CA HIS A 159 14.44 5.75 -5.86
C HIS A 159 14.54 6.38 -7.25
N TYR A 160 15.08 7.60 -7.34
CA TYR A 160 15.45 8.13 -8.66
C TYR A 160 16.51 7.25 -9.32
N GLY A 161 16.22 6.81 -10.54
CA GLY A 161 17.11 5.95 -11.33
C GLY A 161 16.85 4.45 -11.17
N GLY A 162 15.76 4.01 -10.52
CA GLY A 162 15.33 2.61 -10.48
C GLY A 162 15.10 2.04 -9.09
N VAL A 163 15.48 0.77 -8.91
CA VAL A 163 15.26 0.00 -7.69
C VAL A 163 16.56 -0.65 -7.21
N SER A 164 16.80 -0.59 -5.91
CA SER A 164 17.86 -1.34 -5.23
C SER A 164 17.25 -2.46 -4.40
N VAL A 165 17.71 -3.69 -4.61
CA VAL A 165 17.26 -4.89 -3.88
C VAL A 165 18.37 -5.37 -2.96
N TRP A 166 18.13 -5.30 -1.66
CA TRP A 166 19.06 -5.67 -0.60
C TRP A 166 18.74 -7.05 -0.05
N SER A 167 19.76 -7.89 0.14
CA SER A 167 19.64 -9.18 0.83
C SER A 167 19.71 -8.98 2.34
N LEU A 168 18.76 -9.56 3.08
CA LEU A 168 18.66 -9.46 4.53
C LEU A 168 19.38 -10.59 5.27
N GLY A 169 20.08 -11.48 4.53
CA GLY A 169 20.72 -12.66 5.07
C GLY A 169 21.62 -12.42 6.29
N GLN A 170 22.09 -13.49 6.92
CA GLN A 170 22.81 -13.52 8.20
C GLN A 170 24.21 -12.85 8.15
N ALA A 171 24.28 -11.59 7.74
CA ALA A 171 25.48 -10.82 7.99
C ALA A 171 25.51 -10.46 9.48
N LYS A 172 26.68 -10.58 10.11
CA LYS A 172 26.88 -10.19 11.51
C LYS A 172 26.47 -8.73 11.69
N PRO A 173 25.93 -8.34 12.86
CA PRO A 173 25.47 -6.97 13.13
C PRO A 173 26.50 -5.89 12.77
N ASP A 174 27.77 -6.18 12.93
CA ASP A 174 28.89 -5.25 12.75
C ASP A 174 29.44 -5.20 11.33
N GLN A 175 28.89 -6.00 10.40
CA GLN A 175 29.32 -6.00 9.01
C GLN A 175 28.42 -5.12 8.14
N ALA A 176 29.02 -4.32 7.26
CA ALA A 176 28.26 -3.57 6.25
C ALA A 176 27.41 -4.52 5.41
N PRO A 177 26.19 -4.12 5.01
CA PRO A 177 25.39 -4.92 4.09
C PRO A 177 26.13 -5.19 2.79
N ALA A 178 25.95 -6.38 2.21
CA ALA A 178 26.41 -6.64 0.86
C ALA A 178 25.80 -5.64 -0.13
N PRO A 179 26.50 -5.27 -1.21
CA PRO A 179 25.94 -4.36 -2.21
C PRO A 179 24.61 -4.86 -2.76
N PRO A 180 23.65 -3.96 -3.03
CA PRO A 180 22.35 -4.35 -3.55
C PRO A 180 22.46 -4.79 -5.01
N ARG A 181 21.55 -5.68 -5.42
CA ARG A 181 21.27 -5.86 -6.83
C ARG A 181 20.47 -4.65 -7.33
N ARG A 182 20.98 -3.99 -8.35
CA ARG A 182 20.35 -2.77 -8.92
C ARG A 182 19.59 -3.10 -10.19
N PHE A 183 18.39 -2.54 -10.30
CA PHE A 183 17.56 -2.56 -11.47
C PHE A 183 17.39 -1.10 -11.91
N ALA A 184 18.21 -0.71 -12.89
CA ALA A 184 18.29 0.68 -13.34
C ALA A 184 17.21 1.01 -14.36
N TRP A 185 16.57 2.15 -14.18
CA TRP A 185 15.72 2.79 -15.17
C TRP A 185 15.66 4.29 -14.86
N GLN A 186 15.71 5.13 -15.90
CA GLN A 186 15.69 6.60 -15.73
C GLN A 186 14.33 7.06 -15.16
N GLY A 187 14.34 8.14 -14.40
CA GLY A 187 13.14 8.76 -13.83
C GLY A 187 12.95 8.50 -12.35
N SER A 188 11.90 9.08 -11.80
CA SER A 188 11.57 9.02 -10.38
C SER A 188 10.53 7.93 -10.11
N HIS A 189 10.96 6.85 -9.48
CA HIS A 189 10.09 5.73 -9.07
C HIS A 189 9.45 6.06 -7.72
N VAL A 190 8.13 6.27 -7.70
CA VAL A 190 7.37 6.81 -6.54
C VAL A 190 6.46 5.80 -5.87
N ALA A 191 6.28 4.64 -6.46
CA ALA A 191 5.57 3.51 -5.89
C ALA A 191 6.31 2.22 -6.23
N LEU A 192 6.30 1.24 -5.33
CA LEU A 192 6.92 -0.06 -5.54
C LEU A 192 6.07 -1.17 -4.93
N ARG A 193 5.85 -2.25 -5.70
CA ARG A 193 5.26 -3.48 -5.17
C ARG A 193 5.95 -4.71 -5.76
N TRP A 194 6.33 -5.60 -4.86
CA TRP A 194 6.78 -6.94 -5.25
C TRP A 194 5.57 -7.82 -5.60
N SER A 195 5.65 -8.59 -6.69
CA SER A 195 4.55 -9.51 -7.04
C SER A 195 4.34 -10.59 -5.98
N THR A 196 3.09 -10.99 -5.77
CA THR A 196 2.72 -12.00 -4.77
C THR A 196 3.35 -13.38 -5.02
N ASP A 197 3.81 -13.66 -6.24
CA ASP A 197 4.59 -14.88 -6.57
C ASP A 197 6.12 -14.67 -6.44
N GLY A 198 6.57 -13.44 -6.21
CA GLY A 198 7.99 -13.10 -6.02
C GLY A 198 8.81 -12.96 -7.31
N LYS A 199 8.19 -12.99 -8.48
CA LYS A 199 8.90 -13.00 -9.78
C LYS A 199 9.17 -11.61 -10.36
N PHE A 200 8.37 -10.61 -9.94
CA PHE A 200 8.41 -9.27 -10.52
C PHE A 200 8.51 -8.20 -9.42
N ILE A 201 9.12 -7.07 -9.77
CA ILE A 201 8.99 -5.81 -9.05
C ILE A 201 8.36 -4.81 -10.02
N ALA A 202 7.26 -4.20 -9.62
CA ALA A 202 6.59 -3.13 -10.36
C ALA A 202 6.78 -1.80 -9.65
N THR A 203 7.03 -0.75 -10.42
CA THR A 203 7.08 0.63 -9.92
C THR A 203 6.17 1.53 -10.74
N GLY A 204 5.53 2.47 -10.07
CA GLY A 204 4.91 3.64 -10.70
C GLY A 204 5.90 4.79 -10.72
N THR A 205 5.86 5.63 -11.77
CA THR A 205 6.82 6.71 -11.95
C THR A 205 6.16 8.09 -11.94
N GLN A 206 6.96 9.13 -11.75
CA GLN A 206 6.51 10.52 -11.93
C GLN A 206 6.26 10.87 -13.40
N GLU A 207 6.82 10.09 -14.31
CA GLU A 207 6.74 10.24 -15.76
C GLU A 207 5.46 9.62 -16.34
N ASN A 208 4.46 9.34 -15.49
CA ASN A 208 3.15 8.81 -15.85
C ASN A 208 3.23 7.45 -16.56
N ASP A 209 4.07 6.58 -16.05
CA ASP A 209 4.19 5.20 -16.55
C ASP A 209 4.44 4.20 -15.41
N ILE A 210 4.46 2.93 -15.78
CA ILE A 210 4.84 1.84 -14.92
C ILE A 210 6.05 1.16 -15.52
N HIS A 211 7.01 0.85 -14.67
CA HIS A 211 8.15 0.05 -15.03
C HIS A 211 8.19 -1.24 -14.21
N VAL A 212 8.41 -2.38 -14.87
CA VAL A 212 8.40 -3.68 -14.21
C VAL A 212 9.63 -4.48 -14.60
N TRP A 213 10.32 -5.05 -13.62
CA TRP A 213 11.43 -5.96 -13.83
C TRP A 213 11.03 -7.41 -13.57
N ARG A 214 11.40 -8.29 -14.50
CA ARG A 214 11.37 -9.74 -14.36
C ARG A 214 12.67 -10.19 -13.68
N LEU A 215 12.59 -10.58 -12.42
CA LEU A 215 13.78 -10.70 -11.56
C LEU A 215 14.74 -11.80 -11.99
N ALA A 216 14.23 -12.95 -12.47
CA ALA A 216 15.07 -14.08 -12.85
C ALA A 216 15.91 -13.79 -14.10
N GLN A 217 15.34 -13.14 -15.10
CA GLN A 217 15.97 -12.83 -16.39
C GLN A 217 16.69 -11.47 -16.38
N ALA A 218 16.44 -10.62 -15.39
CA ALA A 218 16.86 -9.22 -15.35
C ALA A 218 16.42 -8.42 -16.58
N THR A 219 15.28 -8.79 -17.17
CA THR A 219 14.63 -8.05 -18.24
C THR A 219 13.56 -7.13 -17.65
N ASP A 220 13.23 -6.09 -18.37
CA ASP A 220 12.26 -5.10 -17.96
C ASP A 220 11.19 -4.83 -19.02
N MET A 221 10.13 -4.16 -18.63
CA MET A 221 9.04 -3.76 -19.49
C MET A 221 8.46 -2.44 -19.01
N ARG A 222 8.04 -1.60 -19.94
CA ARG A 222 7.43 -0.31 -19.67
C ARG A 222 5.99 -0.29 -20.17
N MET A 223 5.07 0.16 -19.33
CA MET A 223 3.66 0.35 -19.64
C MET A 223 3.31 1.83 -19.53
N GLN A 224 2.77 2.38 -20.61
CA GLN A 224 2.47 3.80 -20.80
C GLN A 224 0.97 4.05 -21.02
N GLY A 225 0.58 5.34 -21.13
CA GLY A 225 -0.80 5.73 -21.41
C GLY A 225 -1.56 6.21 -20.18
N TYR A 226 -0.86 6.64 -19.13
CA TYR A 226 -1.47 7.20 -17.94
C TYR A 226 -1.55 8.72 -18.02
N PRO A 227 -2.72 9.32 -17.70
CA PRO A 227 -2.88 10.78 -17.69
C PRO A 227 -2.18 11.47 -16.51
N ALA A 228 -1.83 10.70 -15.48
CA ALA A 228 -1.20 11.22 -14.25
C ALA A 228 -0.17 10.23 -13.69
N LYS A 229 0.57 10.66 -12.66
CA LYS A 229 1.54 9.83 -11.93
C LYS A 229 0.88 8.59 -11.32
N VAL A 230 1.47 7.42 -11.52
CA VAL A 230 0.97 6.18 -10.93
C VAL A 230 1.56 6.02 -9.52
N LYS A 231 0.78 6.38 -8.51
CA LYS A 231 1.20 6.37 -7.09
C LYS A 231 0.74 5.13 -6.33
N SER A 232 -0.20 4.36 -6.89
CA SER A 232 -0.73 3.17 -6.23
C SER A 232 -0.75 1.99 -7.18
N LEU A 233 -0.19 0.89 -6.72
CA LEU A 233 -0.06 -0.39 -7.41
C LEU A 233 -0.53 -1.49 -6.48
N SER A 234 -1.24 -2.48 -6.99
CA SER A 234 -1.64 -3.64 -6.20
C SER A 234 -1.69 -4.91 -7.05
N TRP A 235 -0.99 -5.94 -6.61
CA TRP A 235 -1.01 -7.25 -7.25
C TRP A 235 -2.21 -8.06 -6.79
N SER A 236 -2.88 -8.76 -7.71
CA SER A 236 -3.87 -9.76 -7.33
C SER A 236 -3.24 -10.89 -6.50
N ALA A 237 -4.05 -11.56 -5.70
CA ALA A 237 -3.62 -12.70 -4.88
C ALA A 237 -2.94 -13.81 -5.72
N SER A 238 -3.38 -14.00 -6.96
CA SER A 238 -2.82 -14.97 -7.91
C SER A 238 -1.55 -14.51 -8.61
N ALA A 239 -1.10 -13.27 -8.42
CA ALA A 239 -0.04 -12.61 -9.20
C ALA A 239 -0.33 -12.49 -10.72
N ARG A 240 -1.56 -12.77 -11.16
CA ARG A 240 -1.91 -12.73 -12.59
C ARG A 240 -2.20 -11.32 -13.09
N TRP A 241 -2.56 -10.41 -12.16
CA TRP A 241 -2.96 -9.05 -12.47
C TRP A 241 -2.21 -8.05 -11.62
N LEU A 242 -1.73 -6.99 -12.25
CA LEU A 242 -1.27 -5.77 -11.61
C LEU A 242 -2.32 -4.68 -11.84
N TYR A 243 -3.01 -4.27 -10.78
CA TYR A 243 -3.92 -3.14 -10.80
C TYR A 243 -3.18 -1.84 -10.52
N THR A 244 -3.63 -0.75 -11.14
CA THR A 244 -2.92 0.53 -11.11
C THR A 244 -3.87 1.70 -10.96
N SER A 245 -3.43 2.74 -10.26
CA SER A 245 -4.13 4.03 -10.14
C SER A 245 -3.92 4.91 -11.37
N ALA A 246 -4.34 6.17 -11.28
CA ALA A 246 -4.16 7.23 -12.29
C ALA A 246 -4.92 7.02 -13.61
N GLN A 247 -6.02 6.27 -13.57
CA GLN A 247 -6.95 6.11 -14.70
C GLN A 247 -8.39 6.35 -14.21
N PRO A 248 -9.32 6.76 -15.07
CA PRO A 248 -10.72 6.94 -14.71
C PRO A 248 -11.51 5.63 -14.55
N VAL A 249 -10.91 4.50 -14.92
CA VAL A 249 -11.48 3.14 -14.83
C VAL A 249 -10.46 2.18 -14.23
N PHE A 250 -10.92 1.02 -13.78
CA PHE A 250 -9.99 -0.03 -13.38
C PHE A 250 -9.09 -0.43 -14.53
N THR A 251 -7.78 -0.40 -14.29
CA THR A 251 -6.76 -0.77 -15.26
C THR A 251 -5.92 -1.90 -14.69
N ALA A 252 -5.90 -3.03 -15.39
CA ALA A 252 -5.24 -4.26 -14.98
C ALA A 252 -4.31 -4.79 -16.08
N TRP A 253 -3.04 -4.98 -15.74
CA TRP A 253 -2.05 -5.59 -16.63
C TRP A 253 -1.95 -7.08 -16.37
N SER A 254 -2.02 -7.88 -17.44
CA SER A 254 -1.97 -9.35 -17.35
C SER A 254 -0.54 -9.86 -17.31
N PHE A 255 -0.18 -10.57 -16.24
CA PHE A 255 1.10 -11.27 -16.07
C PHE A 255 0.97 -12.79 -16.28
N ALA A 256 -0.16 -13.26 -16.82
CA ALA A 256 -0.34 -14.64 -17.22
C ALA A 256 0.46 -14.97 -18.50
N GLY A 257 1.00 -16.18 -18.59
CA GLY A 257 1.75 -16.63 -19.77
C GLY A 257 3.03 -15.82 -20.01
N SER A 258 3.16 -15.19 -21.18
CA SER A 258 4.32 -14.36 -21.54
C SER A 258 4.40 -13.01 -20.84
N GLY A 259 3.33 -12.58 -20.16
CA GLY A 259 3.26 -11.28 -19.51
C GLY A 259 2.55 -10.21 -20.37
N PRO A 260 2.64 -8.93 -19.96
CA PRO A 260 1.94 -7.81 -20.58
C PRO A 260 2.59 -7.27 -21.85
N GLU A 261 3.82 -7.69 -22.19
CA GLU A 261 4.57 -7.12 -23.32
C GLU A 261 3.78 -7.18 -24.61
N GLY A 262 3.65 -6.02 -25.29
CA GLY A 262 2.93 -5.87 -26.54
C GLY A 262 1.41 -6.05 -26.46
N LYS A 263 0.84 -6.11 -25.25
CA LYS A 263 -0.60 -6.26 -25.04
C LYS A 263 -1.15 -5.02 -24.32
N PRO A 264 -2.36 -4.55 -24.67
CA PRO A 264 -3.01 -3.49 -23.92
C PRO A 264 -3.44 -4.00 -22.53
N PRO A 265 -3.60 -3.09 -21.56
CA PRO A 265 -4.22 -3.45 -20.29
C PRO A 265 -5.69 -3.85 -20.48
N GLN A 266 -6.23 -4.60 -19.56
CA GLN A 266 -7.67 -4.74 -19.43
C GLN A 266 -8.21 -3.54 -18.65
N GLN A 267 -9.12 -2.82 -19.29
CA GLN A 267 -9.87 -1.74 -18.66
C GLN A 267 -11.31 -2.17 -18.47
N PHE A 268 -11.92 -1.83 -17.35
CA PHE A 268 -13.28 -2.21 -17.00
C PHE A 268 -13.87 -1.29 -15.93
N GLY A 269 -15.20 -1.38 -15.79
CA GLY A 269 -15.99 -0.42 -15.03
C GLY A 269 -16.49 0.71 -15.92
N GLU A 270 -17.25 1.62 -15.35
CA GLU A 270 -17.74 2.80 -16.06
C GLU A 270 -16.74 3.94 -15.89
N GLU A 271 -16.52 4.70 -16.93
CA GLU A 271 -15.67 5.88 -16.92
C GLU A 271 -16.32 6.94 -16.02
N GLY A 272 -15.66 7.25 -14.89
CA GLY A 272 -16.11 8.24 -13.93
C GLY A 272 -15.58 9.65 -14.25
N ALA A 273 -16.06 10.64 -13.51
CA ALA A 273 -15.60 12.02 -13.64
C ALA A 273 -14.23 12.29 -12.99
N GLY A 274 -13.65 11.30 -12.28
CA GLY A 274 -12.41 11.44 -11.51
C GLY A 274 -11.34 10.42 -11.88
N LEU A 275 -10.11 10.64 -11.39
CA LEU A 275 -9.01 9.71 -11.51
C LEU A 275 -8.88 8.86 -10.24
N MET A 276 -8.56 7.60 -10.42
CA MET A 276 -8.29 6.68 -9.32
C MET A 276 -6.99 7.07 -8.61
N THR A 277 -7.07 7.39 -7.33
CA THR A 277 -5.93 7.80 -6.48
C THR A 277 -5.26 6.59 -5.85
N VAL A 278 -6.04 5.59 -5.45
CA VAL A 278 -5.57 4.40 -4.74
C VAL A 278 -6.28 3.15 -5.22
N VAL A 279 -5.54 2.04 -5.30
CA VAL A 279 -6.05 0.71 -5.64
C VAL A 279 -5.64 -0.30 -4.57
N ALA A 280 -6.53 -1.22 -4.23
CA ALA A 280 -6.26 -2.31 -3.30
C ALA A 280 -6.86 -3.61 -3.84
N ALA A 281 -6.02 -4.58 -4.21
CA ALA A 281 -6.47 -5.91 -4.62
C ALA A 281 -7.01 -6.67 -3.41
N HIS A 282 -8.06 -7.44 -3.62
CA HIS A 282 -8.63 -8.31 -2.60
C HIS A 282 -7.63 -9.40 -2.17
N PRO A 283 -7.50 -9.70 -0.87
CA PRO A 283 -6.42 -10.56 -0.35
C PRO A 283 -6.46 -12.01 -0.86
N THR A 284 -7.62 -12.53 -1.26
CA THR A 284 -7.78 -13.94 -1.63
C THR A 284 -8.56 -14.18 -2.92
N ALA A 285 -9.21 -13.17 -3.49
CA ALA A 285 -10.04 -13.27 -4.70
C ALA A 285 -9.59 -12.29 -5.78
N GLU A 286 -10.14 -12.42 -6.98
CA GLU A 286 -9.79 -11.57 -8.15
C GLU A 286 -10.68 -10.32 -8.20
N TYR A 287 -10.87 -9.65 -7.04
CA TYR A 287 -11.53 -8.35 -6.93
C TYR A 287 -10.50 -7.25 -6.65
N VAL A 288 -10.90 -6.02 -6.88
CA VAL A 288 -10.09 -4.84 -6.60
C VAL A 288 -10.99 -3.70 -6.10
N ALA A 289 -10.55 -2.98 -5.08
CA ALA A 289 -11.14 -1.72 -4.67
C ALA A 289 -10.37 -0.56 -5.29
N GLY A 290 -11.07 0.47 -5.75
CA GLY A 290 -10.51 1.71 -6.26
C GLY A 290 -11.14 2.91 -5.57
N GLY A 291 -10.31 3.82 -5.07
CA GLY A 291 -10.71 5.11 -4.53
C GLY A 291 -10.34 6.23 -5.50
N PHE A 292 -11.21 7.21 -5.66
CA PHE A 292 -11.10 8.26 -6.66
C PHE A 292 -10.86 9.63 -6.01
N ASP A 293 -10.32 10.56 -6.79
CA ASP A 293 -10.08 11.95 -6.38
C ASP A 293 -11.36 12.76 -6.13
N ILE A 294 -12.50 12.27 -6.63
CA ILE A 294 -13.83 12.82 -6.36
C ILE A 294 -14.48 12.23 -5.09
N GLY A 295 -13.79 11.33 -4.38
CA GLY A 295 -14.29 10.69 -3.16
C GLY A 295 -15.16 9.45 -3.37
N GLU A 296 -15.31 8.97 -4.59
CA GLU A 296 -16.00 7.73 -4.90
C GLU A 296 -15.14 6.52 -4.56
N ILE A 297 -15.78 5.41 -4.14
CA ILE A 297 -15.15 4.11 -4.00
C ILE A 297 -15.93 3.10 -4.83
N GLN A 298 -15.22 2.37 -5.69
CA GLN A 298 -15.77 1.29 -6.50
C GLN A 298 -15.12 -0.06 -6.15
N LEU A 299 -15.86 -1.14 -6.36
CA LEU A 299 -15.34 -2.51 -6.38
C LEU A 299 -15.41 -3.07 -7.79
N GLY A 300 -14.31 -3.59 -8.28
CA GLY A 300 -14.19 -4.17 -9.60
C GLY A 300 -13.98 -5.68 -9.57
N ASP A 301 -14.60 -6.40 -10.50
CA ASP A 301 -14.38 -7.82 -10.76
C ASP A 301 -13.75 -7.99 -12.15
N ILE A 302 -12.48 -8.40 -12.18
CA ILE A 302 -11.74 -8.59 -13.43
C ILE A 302 -12.30 -9.71 -14.29
N LYS A 303 -13.00 -10.69 -13.72
CA LYS A 303 -13.57 -11.81 -14.46
C LYS A 303 -14.82 -11.42 -15.26
N THR A 304 -15.71 -10.68 -14.61
CA THR A 304 -16.94 -10.19 -15.24
C THR A 304 -16.77 -8.85 -15.94
N LYS A 305 -15.65 -8.16 -15.69
CA LYS A 305 -15.35 -6.80 -16.16
C LYS A 305 -16.40 -5.78 -15.72
N ARG A 306 -16.99 -5.99 -14.55
CA ARG A 306 -17.97 -5.09 -13.94
C ARG A 306 -17.36 -4.38 -12.76
N ALA A 307 -17.85 -3.18 -12.50
CA ALA A 307 -17.60 -2.46 -11.27
C ALA A 307 -18.91 -1.99 -10.66
N VAL A 308 -18.92 -1.83 -9.35
CA VAL A 308 -20.05 -1.31 -8.59
C VAL A 308 -19.56 -0.23 -7.64
N VAL A 309 -20.33 0.86 -7.52
CA VAL A 309 -20.08 1.91 -6.55
C VAL A 309 -20.49 1.41 -5.18
N VAL A 310 -19.60 1.53 -4.19
CA VAL A 310 -19.87 1.20 -2.78
C VAL A 310 -19.86 2.42 -1.87
N LYS A 311 -19.33 3.55 -2.34
CA LYS A 311 -19.43 4.88 -1.73
C LYS A 311 -19.57 5.91 -2.84
N MET A 312 -20.59 6.74 -2.74
CA MET A 312 -20.82 7.85 -3.68
C MET A 312 -19.77 8.95 -3.51
N ALA A 313 -19.52 9.66 -4.60
CA ALA A 313 -18.64 10.83 -4.61
C ALA A 313 -19.14 11.93 -3.67
N ASP A 314 -18.20 12.57 -2.96
CA ASP A 314 -18.44 13.69 -2.04
C ASP A 314 -17.45 14.86 -2.23
N LYS A 315 -16.63 14.78 -3.28
CA LYS A 315 -15.57 15.74 -3.66
C LYS A 315 -14.37 15.75 -2.70
N SER A 316 -14.16 14.70 -1.91
CA SER A 316 -13.02 14.55 -1.02
C SER A 316 -12.20 13.33 -1.45
N ALA A 317 -11.01 13.55 -1.99
CA ALA A 317 -10.19 12.51 -2.56
C ALA A 317 -9.92 11.36 -1.56
N ILE A 318 -10.12 10.13 -2.00
CA ILE A 318 -9.76 8.94 -1.21
C ILE A 318 -8.23 8.83 -1.15
N THR A 319 -7.68 8.85 0.04
CA THR A 319 -6.23 8.84 0.28
C THR A 319 -5.68 7.45 0.56
N CYS A 320 -6.48 6.59 1.17
CA CYS A 320 -6.07 5.23 1.52
C CYS A 320 -7.23 4.24 1.44
N LEU A 321 -6.90 2.97 1.15
CA LEU A 321 -7.81 1.83 1.13
C LEU A 321 -7.09 0.61 1.73
N ALA A 322 -7.80 -0.15 2.56
CA ALA A 322 -7.32 -1.41 3.09
C ALA A 322 -8.44 -2.46 3.15
N TRP A 323 -8.16 -3.68 2.71
CA TRP A 323 -9.04 -4.82 2.91
C TRP A 323 -8.80 -5.46 4.28
N SER A 324 -9.88 -5.95 4.90
CA SER A 324 -9.74 -6.91 5.99
C SER A 324 -9.02 -8.18 5.51
N PRO A 325 -8.26 -8.89 6.36
CA PRO A 325 -7.53 -10.09 5.94
C PRO A 325 -8.41 -11.19 5.34
N ASP A 326 -9.67 -11.27 5.72
CA ASP A 326 -10.66 -12.19 5.17
C ASP A 326 -11.36 -11.67 3.90
N GLY A 327 -11.11 -10.40 3.54
CA GLY A 327 -11.71 -9.75 2.37
C GLY A 327 -13.19 -9.41 2.49
N THR A 328 -13.75 -9.40 3.69
CA THR A 328 -15.19 -9.14 3.90
C THR A 328 -15.52 -7.69 4.21
N SER A 329 -14.51 -6.89 4.49
CA SER A 329 -14.66 -5.47 4.82
C SER A 329 -13.57 -4.63 4.16
N LEU A 330 -13.88 -3.36 3.94
CA LEU A 330 -12.96 -2.37 3.39
C LEU A 330 -12.89 -1.17 4.35
N ALA A 331 -11.68 -0.72 4.67
CA ALA A 331 -11.44 0.56 5.33
C ALA A 331 -10.96 1.56 4.30
N ALA A 332 -11.36 2.83 4.45
CA ALA A 332 -10.93 3.92 3.61
C ALA A 332 -10.79 5.22 4.41
N GLY A 333 -9.94 6.11 3.95
CA GLY A 333 -9.82 7.47 4.45
C GLY A 333 -9.79 8.47 3.31
N ASN A 334 -10.12 9.73 3.60
CA ASN A 334 -10.12 10.81 2.64
C ASN A 334 -9.39 12.07 3.13
N GLU A 335 -9.24 13.04 2.25
CA GLU A 335 -8.55 14.31 2.54
C GLU A 335 -9.29 15.19 3.57
N ASN A 336 -10.61 15.04 3.69
CA ASN A 336 -11.42 15.81 4.64
C ASN A 336 -11.40 15.23 6.07
N GLY A 337 -10.80 14.03 6.27
CA GLY A 337 -10.72 13.41 7.58
C GLY A 337 -11.82 12.40 7.86
N ASP A 338 -12.54 11.93 6.85
CA ASP A 338 -13.54 10.88 7.04
C ASP A 338 -12.86 9.51 7.12
N LEU A 339 -13.14 8.80 8.21
CA LEU A 339 -12.79 7.41 8.43
C LEU A 339 -13.98 6.55 8.03
N LEU A 340 -13.78 5.64 7.09
CA LEU A 340 -14.84 4.84 6.49
C LEU A 340 -14.59 3.35 6.73
N THR A 341 -15.65 2.62 7.06
CA THR A 341 -15.67 1.15 7.07
C THR A 341 -16.87 0.67 6.29
N ILE A 342 -16.66 -0.19 5.33
CA ILE A 342 -17.69 -0.73 4.44
C ILE A 342 -17.78 -2.24 4.69
N ASP A 343 -18.92 -2.72 5.14
CA ASP A 343 -19.17 -4.15 5.35
C ASP A 343 -19.70 -4.79 4.06
N LEU A 344 -18.99 -5.79 3.56
CA LEU A 344 -19.26 -6.44 2.29
C LEU A 344 -19.87 -7.86 2.47
N ARG A 345 -20.23 -8.24 3.69
CA ARG A 345 -20.75 -9.59 4.03
C ARG A 345 -22.19 -9.86 3.58
N ARG A 346 -22.94 -8.89 3.10
CA ARG A 346 -24.33 -9.03 2.67
C ARG A 346 -24.48 -9.52 1.25
#